data_0876d59e95ae0eb716ba4fac3f910f98
#
_entry.id   0876d59e95ae0eb716ba4fac3f910f98
#
_cell.length_a   1.000
_cell.length_b   1.000
_cell.length_c   1.000
_cell.angle_alpha   90.00
_cell.angle_beta   90.00
_cell.angle_gamma   90.00
#
_symmetry.space_group_name_H-M   'P 1'
#
loop_
_entity.id
_entity.type
_entity.pdbx_description
1 polymer ?
#
loop_
_entity_poly.entity_id
_entity_poly.type
_entity_poly.pdbx_seq_one_letter_code
_entity_poly.pdbx_strand_id
1 'polypeptide(L)'
;QRQMCIRDRPNAVGSLIAESDLKDLGVHTEMYVDAFVDIAKAGKINGSKKNLNKGRQVYAFAAGTKKLYDYLDNNPECMSVPVDYANEIDVISAHDNFISINNAVDIDLFGQVNAESAGIKNISGAGGQLDFVLGAYKSKGGKSFICLSSTFKNKQGEVQSRIRPTLANGSIVTDTRANTMY
;
A
#
# COMPACT_ATOMS: atom_id res chain seq x y z
N GLN A 1 -7.07 -18.64 0.74
CA GLN A 1 -6.09 -18.55 1.85
C GLN A 1 -4.77 -17.83 1.48
N ARG A 2 -4.39 -17.70 0.19
CA ARG A 2 -3.14 -17.03 -0.21
C ARG A 2 -3.23 -15.50 -0.32
N GLN A 3 -4.41 -14.93 -0.42
CA GLN A 3 -4.61 -13.47 -0.43
C GLN A 3 -4.39 -12.83 0.95
N MET A 4 -4.52 -13.58 2.05
CA MET A 4 -4.33 -13.05 3.41
C MET A 4 -2.88 -12.64 3.71
N CYS A 5 -1.86 -13.30 3.15
CA CYS A 5 -0.45 -12.92 3.39
C CYS A 5 -0.05 -11.56 2.82
N ILE A 6 -0.73 -11.08 1.79
CA ILE A 6 -0.50 -9.74 1.21
C ILE A 6 -1.18 -8.66 2.04
N ARG A 7 -2.27 -9.00 2.75
CA ARG A 7 -3.06 -8.08 3.58
C ARG A 7 -2.51 -7.85 4.99
N ASP A 8 -1.75 -8.79 5.55
CA ASP A 8 -1.29 -8.71 6.95
C ASP A 8 -0.21 -7.65 7.18
N ARG A 9 0.59 -7.30 6.17
CA ARG A 9 1.70 -6.36 6.32
C ARG A 9 1.29 -4.88 6.35
N PRO A 10 0.38 -4.40 5.48
CA PRO A 10 -0.17 -3.07 5.65
C PRO A 10 -0.87 -2.89 7.01
N ASN A 11 -1.51 -3.94 7.54
CA ASN A 11 -2.10 -3.93 8.86
C ASN A 11 -1.04 -3.82 9.97
N ALA A 12 0.12 -4.48 9.85
CA ALA A 12 1.21 -4.35 10.81
C ALA A 12 1.79 -2.93 10.83
N VAL A 13 2.02 -2.33 9.66
CA VAL A 13 2.44 -0.92 9.57
C VAL A 13 1.37 0.00 10.15
N GLY A 14 0.09 -0.28 9.85
CA GLY A 14 -1.05 0.47 10.39
C GLY A 14 -1.13 0.45 11.92
N SER A 15 -0.86 -0.71 12.55
CA SER A 15 -0.80 -0.81 14.02
C SER A 15 0.31 0.04 14.61
N LEU A 16 1.51 0.02 14.01
CA LEU A 16 2.63 0.87 14.43
C LEU A 16 2.30 2.36 14.30
N ILE A 17 1.62 2.77 13.22
CA ILE A 17 1.15 4.14 13.04
C ILE A 17 0.10 4.50 14.11
N ALA A 18 -0.82 3.61 14.42
CA ALA A 18 -1.85 3.84 15.43
C ALA A 18 -1.24 4.03 16.84
N GLU A 19 -0.13 3.39 17.15
CA GLU A 19 0.60 3.50 18.41
C GLU A 19 1.60 4.67 18.44
N SER A 20 1.96 5.25 17.28
CA SER A 20 2.97 6.31 17.16
C SER A 20 2.44 7.67 17.63
N ASP A 21 3.32 8.66 17.71
CA ASP A 21 2.98 10.08 18.00
C ASP A 21 2.53 10.88 16.77
N LEU A 22 2.38 10.23 15.61
CA LEU A 22 1.94 10.87 14.37
C LEU A 22 0.53 11.44 14.52
N LYS A 23 0.28 12.62 13.93
CA LYS A 23 -1.00 13.35 13.97
C LYS A 23 -1.33 13.98 12.62
N ASP A 24 -2.57 14.35 12.45
CA ASP A 24 -3.09 15.05 11.27
C ASP A 24 -2.85 14.31 9.96
N LEU A 25 -2.97 12.98 10.00
CA LEU A 25 -2.81 12.14 8.82
C LEU A 25 -4.01 12.29 7.88
N GLY A 26 -3.74 12.12 6.59
CA GLY A 26 -4.76 12.00 5.55
C GLY A 26 -4.75 10.62 4.93
N VAL A 27 -5.89 10.19 4.38
CA VAL A 27 -6.00 8.93 3.63
C VAL A 27 -6.41 9.23 2.19
N HIS A 28 -5.66 8.66 1.26
CA HIS A 28 -5.97 8.54 -0.16
C HIS A 28 -5.38 7.21 -0.63
N THR A 29 -6.22 6.23 -0.95
CA THR A 29 -5.79 4.86 -1.21
C THR A 29 -6.69 4.20 -2.26
N GLU A 30 -6.18 3.21 -2.98
CA GLU A 30 -7.03 2.36 -3.81
C GLU A 30 -7.91 1.47 -2.92
N MET A 31 -7.29 0.71 -2.01
CA MET A 31 -8.00 -0.22 -1.14
C MET A 31 -7.98 0.28 0.31
N TYR A 32 -9.18 0.50 0.87
CA TYR A 32 -9.33 0.80 2.30
C TYR A 32 -9.33 -0.52 3.10
N VAL A 33 -8.50 -0.61 4.14
CA VAL A 33 -8.30 -1.82 4.97
C VAL A 33 -8.51 -1.53 6.45
N ASP A 34 -8.66 -2.58 7.27
CA ASP A 34 -8.91 -2.48 8.72
C ASP A 34 -7.90 -1.58 9.46
N ALA A 35 -6.65 -1.55 9.01
CA ALA A 35 -5.61 -0.71 9.60
C ALA A 35 -5.97 0.78 9.64
N PHE A 36 -6.62 1.30 8.58
CA PHE A 36 -7.06 2.69 8.57
C PHE A 36 -8.13 2.96 9.62
N VAL A 37 -9.01 1.99 9.90
CA VAL A 37 -10.01 2.09 10.97
C VAL A 37 -9.33 2.23 12.33
N ASP A 38 -8.25 1.47 12.58
CA ASP A 38 -7.52 1.53 13.85
C ASP A 38 -6.80 2.87 14.01
N ILE A 39 -6.16 3.37 12.96
CA ILE A 39 -5.50 4.68 12.95
C ILE A 39 -6.53 5.81 13.15
N ALA A 40 -7.70 5.72 12.51
CA ALA A 40 -8.78 6.71 12.65
C ALA A 40 -9.35 6.71 14.08
N LYS A 41 -9.64 5.52 14.64
CA LYS A 41 -10.12 5.38 16.03
C LYS A 41 -9.10 5.86 17.07
N ALA A 42 -7.81 5.80 16.75
CA ALA A 42 -6.75 6.39 17.57
C ALA A 42 -6.68 7.93 17.44
N GLY A 43 -7.59 8.56 16.65
CA GLY A 43 -7.67 10.01 16.48
C GLY A 43 -6.54 10.63 15.65
N LYS A 44 -5.87 9.84 14.83
CA LYS A 44 -4.69 10.29 14.07
C LYS A 44 -5.02 10.75 12.65
N ILE A 45 -6.18 10.36 12.12
CA ILE A 45 -6.65 10.75 10.79
C ILE A 45 -7.71 11.84 10.94
N ASN A 46 -7.44 13.02 10.39
CA ASN A 46 -8.40 14.11 10.30
C ASN A 46 -8.42 14.78 8.92
N GLY A 47 -7.47 14.40 8.04
CA GLY A 47 -7.39 14.91 6.67
C GLY A 47 -7.14 16.42 6.55
N SER A 48 -6.80 17.12 7.65
CA SER A 48 -6.66 18.58 7.67
C SER A 48 -5.52 19.08 6.78
N LYS A 49 -4.47 18.28 6.61
CA LYS A 49 -3.28 18.62 5.82
C LYS A 49 -3.37 18.15 4.35
N LYS A 50 -4.46 17.51 3.95
CA LYS A 50 -4.66 17.13 2.54
C LYS A 50 -4.81 18.36 1.66
N ASN A 51 -4.23 18.33 0.47
CA ASN A 51 -4.39 19.38 -0.54
C ASN A 51 -5.73 19.27 -1.27
N LEU A 52 -6.16 18.04 -1.56
CA LEU A 52 -7.46 17.73 -2.17
C LEU A 52 -8.34 16.95 -1.17
N ASN A 53 -9.64 17.11 -1.28
CA ASN A 53 -10.64 16.41 -0.43
C ASN A 53 -10.30 16.51 1.07
N LYS A 54 -10.04 17.72 1.57
CA LYS A 54 -9.73 17.98 2.98
C LYS A 54 -10.81 17.40 3.91
N GLY A 55 -10.37 16.78 5.00
CA GLY A 55 -11.26 16.14 5.96
C GLY A 55 -11.89 14.84 5.48
N ARG A 56 -11.55 14.35 4.30
CA ARG A 56 -12.08 13.10 3.74
C ARG A 56 -11.01 12.02 3.62
N GLN A 57 -11.41 10.81 3.95
CA GLN A 57 -10.65 9.58 3.72
C GLN A 57 -11.09 9.00 2.38
N VAL A 58 -10.26 9.14 1.35
CA VAL A 58 -10.60 8.81 -0.04
C VAL A 58 -10.13 7.40 -0.36
N TYR A 59 -10.99 6.60 -1.01
CA TYR A 59 -10.67 5.23 -1.44
C TYR A 59 -11.51 4.81 -2.65
N ALA A 60 -11.00 3.86 -3.44
CA ALA A 60 -11.76 3.30 -4.55
C ALA A 60 -12.65 2.14 -4.10
N PHE A 61 -12.13 1.21 -3.32
CA PHE A 61 -12.89 0.10 -2.75
C PHE A 61 -12.36 -0.26 -1.35
N ALA A 62 -13.12 -1.10 -0.63
CA ALA A 62 -12.76 -1.54 0.71
C ALA A 62 -12.73 -3.06 0.78
N ALA A 63 -11.77 -3.60 1.54
CA ALA A 63 -11.67 -5.03 1.80
C ALA A 63 -11.11 -5.29 3.20
N GLY A 64 -11.90 -5.93 4.06
CA GLY A 64 -11.52 -6.22 5.44
C GLY A 64 -12.59 -6.97 6.20
N THR A 65 -12.58 -6.80 7.50
CA THR A 65 -13.54 -7.42 8.42
C THR A 65 -14.85 -6.62 8.52
N LYS A 66 -15.85 -7.17 9.22
CA LYS A 66 -17.09 -6.45 9.51
C LYS A 66 -16.85 -5.10 10.19
N LYS A 67 -15.82 -4.99 11.05
CA LYS A 67 -15.41 -3.75 11.72
C LYS A 67 -15.15 -2.61 10.72
N LEU A 68 -14.52 -2.93 9.57
CA LEU A 68 -14.25 -1.96 8.52
C LEU A 68 -15.54 -1.47 7.86
N TYR A 69 -16.42 -2.39 7.48
CA TYR A 69 -17.68 -2.02 6.82
C TYR A 69 -18.60 -1.24 7.75
N ASP A 70 -18.67 -1.61 9.04
CA ASP A 70 -19.43 -0.85 10.06
C ASP A 70 -18.85 0.57 10.26
N TYR A 71 -17.54 0.75 10.10
CA TYR A 71 -16.91 2.06 10.17
C TYR A 71 -17.21 2.94 8.95
N LEU A 72 -17.27 2.34 7.77
CA LEU A 72 -17.53 3.05 6.52
C LEU A 72 -19.01 3.41 6.34
N ASP A 73 -19.92 2.64 6.96
CA ASP A 73 -21.36 2.81 6.79
C ASP A 73 -21.81 4.17 7.34
N ASN A 74 -22.45 4.95 6.46
CA ASN A 74 -22.93 6.30 6.74
C ASN A 74 -21.89 7.25 7.40
N ASN A 75 -20.60 6.99 7.18
CA ASN A 75 -19.54 7.84 7.75
C ASN A 75 -19.18 8.99 6.78
N PRO A 76 -19.52 10.25 7.13
CA PRO A 76 -19.28 11.39 6.26
C PRO A 76 -17.79 11.72 6.06
N GLU A 77 -16.89 11.20 6.89
CA GLU A 77 -15.45 11.37 6.71
C GLU A 77 -14.89 10.45 5.62
N CYS A 78 -15.62 9.40 5.26
CA CYS A 78 -15.23 8.41 4.27
C CYS A 78 -15.84 8.75 2.90
N MET A 79 -15.01 8.70 1.85
CA MET A 79 -15.41 9.07 0.49
C MET A 79 -14.95 8.00 -0.50
N SER A 80 -15.90 7.20 -1.00
CA SER A 80 -15.65 6.29 -2.11
C SER A 80 -15.65 7.06 -3.43
N VAL A 81 -14.67 6.77 -4.28
CA VAL A 81 -14.49 7.42 -5.58
C VAL A 81 -14.21 6.37 -6.66
N PRO A 82 -14.41 6.68 -7.95
CA PRO A 82 -13.98 5.81 -9.03
C PRO A 82 -12.46 5.55 -8.98
N VAL A 83 -12.04 4.35 -9.41
CA VAL A 83 -10.63 3.93 -9.35
C VAL A 83 -9.71 4.79 -10.23
N ASP A 84 -10.21 5.29 -11.35
CA ASP A 84 -9.50 6.22 -12.24
C ASP A 84 -9.15 7.53 -11.52
N TYR A 85 -10.01 8.03 -10.64
CA TYR A 85 -9.69 9.17 -9.79
C TYR A 85 -8.74 8.80 -8.65
N ALA A 86 -8.98 7.68 -7.96
CA ALA A 86 -8.17 7.27 -6.83
C ALA A 86 -6.71 6.98 -7.22
N ASN A 87 -6.50 6.37 -8.38
CA ASN A 87 -5.19 5.94 -8.89
C ASN A 87 -4.55 6.99 -9.84
N GLU A 88 -5.24 8.11 -10.12
CA GLU A 88 -4.69 9.14 -10.99
C GLU A 88 -3.42 9.74 -10.40
N ILE A 89 -2.32 9.64 -11.14
CA ILE A 89 -0.98 10.06 -10.69
C ILE A 89 -0.97 11.55 -10.33
N ASP A 90 -1.65 12.38 -11.10
CA ASP A 90 -1.69 13.83 -10.85
C ASP A 90 -2.53 14.16 -9.60
N VAL A 91 -3.58 13.41 -9.31
CA VAL A 91 -4.37 13.52 -8.07
C VAL A 91 -3.54 13.11 -6.86
N ILE A 92 -2.81 11.98 -6.95
CA ILE A 92 -1.95 11.49 -5.87
C ILE A 92 -0.82 12.50 -5.62
N SER A 93 -0.14 12.95 -6.68
CA SER A 93 1.01 13.86 -6.57
C SER A 93 0.65 15.28 -6.12
N ALA A 94 -0.62 15.68 -6.26
CA ALA A 94 -1.11 16.96 -5.76
C ALA A 94 -1.11 17.04 -4.21
N HIS A 95 -1.01 15.90 -3.50
CA HIS A 95 -0.86 15.88 -2.06
C HIS A 95 0.61 16.02 -1.66
N ASP A 96 0.95 17.04 -0.85
CA ASP A 96 2.29 17.18 -0.28
C ASP A 96 2.58 16.05 0.73
N ASN A 97 3.83 15.59 0.77
CA ASN A 97 4.30 14.53 1.68
C ASN A 97 3.49 13.22 1.55
N PHE A 98 3.12 12.86 0.35
CA PHE A 98 2.40 11.61 0.11
C PHE A 98 3.28 10.40 0.41
N ILE A 99 2.78 9.48 1.23
CA ILE A 99 3.47 8.23 1.57
C ILE A 99 2.74 7.05 0.95
N SER A 100 3.38 6.44 -0.05
CA SER A 100 2.89 5.19 -0.65
C SER A 100 3.53 4.00 0.06
N ILE A 101 2.71 3.02 0.49
CA ILE A 101 3.17 1.80 1.16
C ILE A 101 2.56 0.61 0.43
N ASN A 102 3.40 -0.18 -0.21
CA ASN A 102 2.99 -1.36 -0.99
C ASN A 102 3.76 -2.60 -0.56
N ASN A 103 3.23 -3.77 -0.89
CA ASN A 103 3.88 -5.05 -0.63
C ASN A 103 4.49 -5.62 -1.90
N ALA A 104 5.57 -6.38 -1.73
CA ALA A 104 6.17 -7.18 -2.80
C ALA A 104 6.22 -8.67 -2.45
N VAL A 105 6.38 -9.47 -3.49
CA VAL A 105 6.67 -10.91 -3.39
C VAL A 105 8.16 -11.13 -3.24
N ASP A 106 8.94 -10.59 -4.16
CA ASP A 106 10.40 -10.66 -4.19
C ASP A 106 10.97 -9.31 -4.66
N ILE A 107 12.20 -9.02 -4.25
CA ILE A 107 13.04 -7.94 -4.78
C ILE A 107 14.41 -8.50 -5.14
N ASP A 108 15.14 -7.81 -6.02
CA ASP A 108 16.52 -8.20 -6.33
C ASP A 108 17.56 -7.11 -6.05
N LEU A 109 18.85 -7.49 -6.16
CA LEU A 109 19.95 -6.57 -5.87
C LEU A 109 20.11 -5.45 -6.90
N PHE A 110 19.40 -5.53 -8.03
CA PHE A 110 19.34 -4.46 -9.02
C PHE A 110 18.21 -3.46 -8.74
N GLY A 111 17.39 -3.73 -7.73
CA GLY A 111 16.26 -2.89 -7.33
C GLY A 111 15.02 -3.11 -8.19
N GLN A 112 14.85 -4.31 -8.75
CA GLN A 112 13.62 -4.71 -9.40
C GLN A 112 12.67 -5.31 -8.36
N VAL A 113 11.41 -4.86 -8.38
CA VAL A 113 10.34 -5.29 -7.47
C VAL A 113 9.34 -6.14 -8.23
N ASN A 114 9.08 -7.33 -7.73
CA ASN A 114 8.00 -8.20 -8.20
C ASN A 114 6.89 -8.29 -7.15
N ALA A 115 5.71 -7.81 -7.49
CA ALA A 115 4.51 -7.89 -6.65
C ALA A 115 3.41 -8.78 -7.25
N GLU A 116 3.58 -9.28 -8.48
CA GLU A 116 2.53 -9.90 -9.29
C GLU A 116 2.72 -11.39 -9.53
N SER A 117 3.95 -11.91 -9.40
CA SER A 117 4.22 -13.31 -9.73
C SER A 117 5.03 -14.05 -8.66
N ALA A 118 4.90 -15.36 -8.63
CA ALA A 118 5.76 -16.29 -7.89
C ALA A 118 6.53 -17.14 -8.94
N GLY A 119 7.73 -16.70 -9.31
CA GLY A 119 8.43 -17.18 -10.50
C GLY A 119 7.59 -16.87 -11.75
N ILE A 120 7.40 -17.88 -12.61
CA ILE A 120 6.59 -17.76 -13.83
C ILE A 120 5.07 -17.75 -13.60
N LYS A 121 4.62 -18.01 -12.36
CA LYS A 121 3.19 -18.09 -12.04
C LYS A 121 2.67 -16.72 -11.63
N ASN A 122 1.80 -16.15 -12.44
CA ASN A 122 1.06 -14.96 -12.05
C ASN A 122 0.13 -15.27 -10.87
N ILE A 123 0.16 -14.43 -9.82
CA ILE A 123 -0.64 -14.57 -8.59
C ILE A 123 -1.54 -13.36 -8.32
N SER A 124 -1.32 -12.25 -9.02
CA SER A 124 -2.07 -11.00 -8.87
C SER A 124 -2.03 -10.22 -10.17
N GLY A 125 -2.95 -9.29 -10.36
CA GLY A 125 -2.82 -8.22 -11.33
C GLY A 125 -1.93 -7.09 -10.80
N ALA A 126 -1.58 -6.16 -11.67
CA ALA A 126 -0.77 -4.98 -11.32
C ALA A 126 -1.42 -4.12 -10.23
N GLY A 127 -2.75 -3.95 -10.27
CA GLY A 127 -3.45 -3.00 -9.39
C GLY A 127 -2.88 -1.59 -9.53
N GLY A 128 -3.07 -0.76 -8.53
CA GLY A 128 -2.59 0.62 -8.50
C GLY A 128 -1.17 0.81 -7.96
N GLN A 129 -0.39 -0.25 -7.72
CA GLN A 129 0.92 -0.09 -7.07
C GLN A 129 1.80 0.91 -7.79
N LEU A 130 1.96 0.78 -9.12
CA LEU A 130 2.81 1.66 -9.91
C LEU A 130 2.29 3.12 -9.90
N ASP A 131 0.98 3.31 -9.97
CA ASP A 131 0.35 4.65 -9.95
C ASP A 131 0.67 5.37 -8.62
N PHE A 132 0.50 4.67 -7.49
CA PHE A 132 0.79 5.21 -6.17
C PHE A 132 2.30 5.45 -5.94
N VAL A 133 3.17 4.58 -6.46
CA VAL A 133 4.63 4.76 -6.42
C VAL A 133 5.02 6.01 -7.20
N LEU A 134 4.55 6.16 -8.44
CA LEU A 134 4.84 7.32 -9.29
C LEU A 134 4.22 8.60 -8.73
N GLY A 135 2.98 8.55 -8.23
CA GLY A 135 2.33 9.68 -7.59
C GLY A 135 3.09 10.15 -6.35
N ALA A 136 3.54 9.23 -5.50
CA ALA A 136 4.36 9.55 -4.33
C ALA A 136 5.74 10.13 -4.74
N TYR A 137 6.36 9.59 -5.79
CA TYR A 137 7.63 10.11 -6.31
C TYR A 137 7.51 11.55 -6.82
N LYS A 138 6.41 11.88 -7.52
CA LYS A 138 6.14 13.23 -8.01
C LYS A 138 5.66 14.19 -6.92
N SER A 139 5.12 13.69 -5.81
CA SER A 139 4.61 14.49 -4.70
C SER A 139 5.74 15.27 -4.04
N LYS A 140 5.51 16.54 -3.73
CA LYS A 140 6.47 17.36 -2.99
C LYS A 140 6.71 16.78 -1.59
N GLY A 141 7.91 16.27 -1.34
CA GLY A 141 8.27 15.59 -0.09
C GLY A 141 7.69 14.18 0.04
N GLY A 142 7.09 13.65 -1.02
CA GLY A 142 6.53 12.31 -1.05
C GLY A 142 7.59 11.21 -0.99
N LYS A 143 7.17 10.02 -0.58
CA LYS A 143 8.02 8.83 -0.47
C LYS A 143 7.23 7.58 -0.81
N SER A 144 7.88 6.62 -1.46
CA SER A 144 7.31 5.30 -1.71
C SER A 144 8.11 4.23 -0.97
N PHE A 145 7.41 3.35 -0.26
CA PHE A 145 7.98 2.23 0.48
C PHE A 145 7.44 0.91 -0.03
N ILE A 146 8.33 -0.07 -0.21
CA ILE A 146 7.97 -1.46 -0.47
C ILE A 146 8.29 -2.28 0.76
N CYS A 147 7.28 -2.97 1.28
CA CYS A 147 7.38 -3.80 2.47
C CYS A 147 7.27 -5.28 2.10
N LEU A 148 8.21 -6.10 2.56
CA LEU A 148 8.15 -7.55 2.40
C LEU A 148 8.83 -8.26 3.56
N SER A 149 8.47 -9.53 3.80
CA SER A 149 9.29 -10.37 4.68
C SER A 149 10.57 -10.74 3.95
N SER A 150 11.73 -10.65 4.61
CA SER A 150 13.01 -11.02 4.01
C SER A 150 13.09 -12.49 3.59
N THR A 151 12.30 -13.37 4.24
CA THR A 151 12.30 -14.81 3.99
C THR A 151 10.90 -15.41 3.95
N PHE A 152 10.79 -16.62 3.42
CA PHE A 152 9.60 -17.46 3.49
C PHE A 152 10.00 -18.95 3.59
N LYS A 153 9.08 -19.80 4.05
CA LYS A 153 9.25 -21.25 4.00
C LYS A 153 8.61 -21.81 2.73
N ASN A 154 9.36 -22.60 1.95
CA ASN A 154 8.83 -23.31 0.80
C ASN A 154 7.96 -24.50 1.24
N LYS A 155 7.46 -25.28 0.27
CA LYS A 155 6.61 -26.46 0.54
C LYS A 155 7.34 -27.57 1.29
N GLN A 156 8.66 -27.63 1.18
CA GLN A 156 9.54 -28.57 1.86
C GLN A 156 9.91 -28.11 3.28
N GLY A 157 9.50 -26.91 3.67
CA GLY A 157 9.82 -26.32 4.99
C GLY A 157 11.15 -25.57 5.03
N GLU A 158 11.87 -25.49 3.92
CA GLU A 158 13.15 -24.80 3.81
C GLU A 158 12.95 -23.27 3.80
N VAL A 159 13.80 -22.55 4.51
CA VAL A 159 13.79 -21.08 4.52
C VAL A 159 14.49 -20.56 3.27
N GLN A 160 13.80 -19.73 2.52
CA GLN A 160 14.30 -19.07 1.32
C GLN A 160 14.22 -17.57 1.43
N SER A 161 15.19 -16.85 0.86
CA SER A 161 15.21 -15.40 0.79
C SER A 161 14.20 -14.88 -0.23
N ARG A 162 13.56 -13.76 0.08
CA ARG A 162 12.77 -12.93 -0.88
C ARG A 162 13.61 -11.80 -1.48
N ILE A 163 14.79 -11.56 -0.91
CA ILE A 163 15.81 -10.69 -1.50
C ILE A 163 16.70 -11.59 -2.33
N ARG A 164 16.68 -11.39 -3.66
CA ARG A 164 17.32 -12.29 -4.63
C ARG A 164 18.51 -11.63 -5.29
N PRO A 165 19.53 -12.38 -5.75
CA PRO A 165 20.56 -11.81 -6.62
C PRO A 165 19.95 -11.21 -7.89
N THR A 166 19.04 -11.93 -8.54
CA THR A 166 18.18 -11.49 -9.64
C THR A 166 16.79 -12.07 -9.44
N LEU A 167 15.75 -11.41 -9.93
CA LEU A 167 14.42 -12.02 -9.99
C LEU A 167 14.47 -13.31 -10.80
N ALA A 168 13.63 -14.29 -10.46
CA ALA A 168 13.53 -15.54 -11.21
C ALA A 168 13.10 -15.24 -12.65
N ASN A 169 13.60 -16.03 -13.60
CA ASN A 169 13.23 -15.92 -15.00
C ASN A 169 11.69 -15.99 -15.17
N GLY A 170 11.12 -15.05 -15.92
CA GLY A 170 9.69 -14.95 -16.14
C GLY A 170 8.92 -14.25 -15.01
N SER A 171 9.58 -13.74 -13.97
CA SER A 171 8.96 -12.88 -12.99
C SER A 171 8.56 -11.53 -13.61
N ILE A 172 7.44 -10.97 -13.13
CA ILE A 172 7.01 -9.64 -13.56
C ILE A 172 7.75 -8.59 -12.73
N VAL A 173 8.28 -7.57 -13.40
CA VAL A 173 8.83 -6.38 -12.75
C VAL A 173 7.70 -5.36 -12.60
N THR A 174 7.16 -5.25 -11.40
CA THR A 174 6.05 -4.33 -11.09
C THR A 174 6.56 -2.90 -10.92
N ASP A 175 7.73 -2.73 -10.32
CA ASP A 175 8.35 -1.43 -10.04
C ASP A 175 9.87 -1.57 -9.92
N THR A 176 10.58 -0.44 -9.92
CA THR A 176 12.04 -0.39 -9.81
C THR A 176 12.51 0.61 -8.75
N ARG A 177 13.77 0.51 -8.33
CA ARG A 177 14.41 1.40 -7.37
C ARG A 177 14.38 2.89 -7.74
N ALA A 178 14.08 3.22 -8.99
CA ALA A 178 14.08 4.62 -9.43
C ALA A 178 13.07 5.48 -8.65
N ASN A 179 11.99 4.86 -8.17
CA ASN A 179 10.86 5.54 -7.56
C ASN A 179 10.56 5.06 -6.13
N THR A 180 11.31 4.07 -5.59
CA THR A 180 10.93 3.34 -4.38
C THR A 180 12.06 3.24 -3.38
N MET A 181 11.71 3.28 -2.09
CA MET A 181 12.59 2.95 -0.94
C MET A 181 12.25 1.54 -0.43
N TYR A 182 13.24 0.76 -0.02
CA TYR A 182 13.11 -0.60 0.48
C TYR A 182 13.39 -0.69 1.99
#